data_a25d0537d285a76dad60d358a713ee76
#
_entry.id   a25d0537d285a76dad60d358a713ee76
#
_cell.length_a   1.000
_cell.length_b   1.000
_cell.length_c   1.000
_cell.angle_alpha   90.00
_cell.angle_beta   90.00
_cell.angle_gamma   90.00
#
_symmetry.space_group_name_H-M   'P 1'
#
loop_
_entity.id
_entity.type
_entity.pdbx_description
1 polymer ?
#
loop_
_entity_poly.entity_id
_entity_poly.type
_entity_poly.pdbx_seq_one_letter_code
_entity_poly.pdbx_strand_id
1 'polypeptide(L)'
;VLARRVPLWLDQVHDHHSALGRIEDRFHLAEQAKGALGGSGGPGLMGGVLGAGRLLLDTLTSVTVVATVTLYLMAGMPDIKEFCYRFVKGSRRDRARELTEEILTRTGRYMLGNLVTSAIAGLATAVWCAAVGVPYAAALGVFVALMDLVPIVGSTIGGIVVSLVALAVSWPVALATAGFYIGFRLLEDYLIMPRTMKFAVDVHPFVTIVAVLVGGALLGIVGALVAVPAAVALGLLLDEFVFPHLDRR
;
A
#
# COMPACT_ATOMS: atom_id res chain seq x y z
N VAL A 1 -21.59 -31.22 -2.09
CA VAL A 1 -21.35 -31.49 -3.54
C VAL A 1 -20.35 -30.50 -4.11
N LEU A 2 -20.37 -29.21 -3.71
CA LEU A 2 -19.42 -28.18 -4.16
C LEU A 2 -17.98 -28.39 -3.65
N ALA A 3 -17.80 -28.82 -2.39
CA ALA A 3 -16.49 -29.05 -1.79
C ALA A 3 -15.66 -30.19 -2.41
N ARG A 4 -16.28 -31.08 -3.20
CA ARG A 4 -15.58 -32.18 -3.90
C ARG A 4 -15.10 -31.83 -5.33
N ARG A 5 -15.54 -30.70 -5.90
CA ARG A 5 -15.16 -30.31 -7.28
C ARG A 5 -14.01 -29.31 -7.34
N VAL A 6 -13.68 -28.66 -6.23
CA VAL A 6 -12.58 -27.70 -6.16
C VAL A 6 -11.20 -28.31 -6.45
N PRO A 7 -10.85 -29.51 -5.92
CA PRO A 7 -9.55 -30.11 -6.22
C PRO A 7 -9.35 -30.48 -7.69
N LEU A 8 -10.42 -30.90 -8.38
CA LEU A 8 -10.35 -31.29 -9.82
C LEU A 8 -10.13 -30.08 -10.77
N TRP A 9 -10.55 -28.91 -10.35
CA TRP A 9 -10.32 -27.66 -11.11
C TRP A 9 -8.87 -27.19 -10.97
N LEU A 10 -8.26 -27.38 -9.81
CA LEU A 10 -6.87 -27.02 -9.55
C LEU A 10 -5.89 -27.90 -10.35
N ASP A 11 -6.20 -29.19 -10.53
CA ASP A 11 -5.37 -30.10 -11.32
C ASP A 11 -5.44 -29.80 -12.84
N GLN A 12 -6.57 -29.27 -13.34
CA GLN A 12 -6.69 -28.85 -14.75
C GLN A 12 -5.94 -27.55 -15.09
N VAL A 13 -5.68 -26.68 -14.10
CA VAL A 13 -4.90 -25.43 -14.30
C VAL A 13 -3.40 -25.74 -14.34
N HIS A 14 -2.97 -26.88 -13.80
CA HIS A 14 -1.55 -27.27 -13.73
C HIS A 14 -0.97 -27.74 -15.08
N ASP A 15 -1.82 -28.25 -15.98
CA ASP A 15 -1.38 -28.81 -17.29
C ASP A 15 -1.15 -27.78 -18.41
N HIS A 16 -1.47 -26.52 -18.19
CA HIS A 16 -1.18 -25.46 -19.15
C HIS A 16 0.00 -24.60 -18.67
N HIS A 17 1.10 -24.57 -19.44
CA HIS A 17 2.25 -23.67 -19.33
C HIS A 17 1.85 -22.17 -19.37
N SER A 18 0.95 -21.75 -18.51
CA SER A 18 0.47 -20.38 -18.41
C SER A 18 1.28 -19.58 -17.37
N ALA A 19 1.29 -18.27 -17.53
CA ALA A 19 1.93 -17.33 -16.60
C ALA A 19 1.46 -17.51 -15.14
N LEU A 20 0.26 -18.09 -14.93
CA LEU A 20 -0.33 -18.40 -13.62
C LEU A 20 0.40 -19.53 -12.90
N GLY A 21 0.85 -20.60 -13.58
CA GLY A 21 1.64 -21.65 -12.93
C GLY A 21 2.97 -21.14 -12.37
N ARG A 22 3.60 -20.17 -13.03
CA ARG A 22 4.85 -19.56 -12.56
C ARG A 22 4.67 -18.68 -11.32
N ILE A 23 3.48 -18.15 -11.09
CA ILE A 23 3.13 -17.37 -9.90
C ILE A 23 2.86 -18.33 -8.73
N GLU A 24 2.22 -19.45 -8.98
CA GLU A 24 1.92 -20.49 -7.99
C GLU A 24 3.21 -21.11 -7.44
N ASP A 25 4.16 -21.48 -8.33
CA ASP A 25 5.48 -22.02 -7.94
C ASP A 25 6.33 -21.03 -7.15
N ARG A 26 6.16 -19.73 -7.38
CA ARG A 26 6.96 -18.69 -6.71
C ARG A 26 6.44 -18.33 -5.32
N PHE A 27 5.16 -18.54 -5.05
CA PHE A 27 4.53 -18.14 -3.79
C PHE A 27 4.02 -19.30 -2.94
N HIS A 28 4.14 -20.56 -3.41
CA HIS A 28 3.62 -21.76 -2.72
C HIS A 28 2.18 -21.56 -2.21
N LEU A 29 1.37 -20.80 -2.96
CA LEU A 29 0.02 -20.40 -2.54
C LEU A 29 -0.90 -21.61 -2.35
N ALA A 30 -0.74 -22.64 -3.18
CA ALA A 30 -1.52 -23.88 -3.07
C ALA A 30 -1.13 -24.69 -1.83
N GLU A 31 0.15 -24.73 -1.45
CA GLU A 31 0.60 -25.39 -0.23
C GLU A 31 0.19 -24.61 1.02
N GLN A 32 0.26 -23.28 0.98
CA GLN A 32 -0.22 -22.44 2.08
C GLN A 32 -1.74 -22.52 2.23
N ALA A 33 -2.50 -22.57 1.13
CA ALA A 33 -3.95 -22.77 1.15
C ALA A 33 -4.33 -24.18 1.64
N LYS A 34 -3.60 -25.22 1.22
CA LYS A 34 -3.77 -26.61 1.72
C LYS A 34 -3.37 -26.72 3.20
N GLY A 35 -2.31 -26.01 3.64
CA GLY A 35 -1.92 -25.90 5.04
C GLY A 35 -2.98 -25.19 5.91
N ALA A 36 -3.61 -24.16 5.37
CA ALA A 36 -4.66 -23.41 6.05
C ALA A 36 -6.01 -24.16 6.10
N LEU A 37 -6.32 -24.96 5.05
CA LEU A 37 -7.58 -25.72 4.93
C LEU A 37 -7.44 -27.18 5.33
N GLY A 38 -6.22 -27.74 5.32
CA GLY A 38 -5.94 -29.17 5.53
C GLY A 38 -5.21 -29.48 6.83
N GLY A 39 -5.19 -28.58 7.79
CA GLY A 39 -4.69 -28.84 9.14
C GLY A 39 -5.47 -29.99 9.79
N SER A 40 -5.01 -31.22 9.50
CA SER A 40 -5.44 -32.43 10.17
C SER A 40 -4.91 -32.44 11.60
N GLY A 41 -5.62 -31.76 12.44
CA GLY A 41 -5.47 -31.80 13.88
C GLY A 41 -6.81 -31.43 14.45
N GLY A 42 -7.52 -32.37 15.05
CA GLY A 42 -8.89 -32.38 15.50
C GLY A 42 -9.53 -31.06 15.92
N PRO A 43 -10.86 -31.03 16.07
CA PRO A 43 -11.60 -29.86 16.46
C PRO A 43 -11.30 -29.49 17.93
N GLY A 44 -10.18 -28.85 18.18
CA GLY A 44 -9.76 -28.44 19.51
C GLY A 44 -9.37 -26.97 19.50
N LEU A 45 -9.96 -26.21 20.42
CA LEU A 45 -9.59 -24.85 20.80
C LEU A 45 -8.06 -24.64 20.86
N MET A 46 -7.29 -25.71 21.06
CA MET A 46 -5.82 -25.70 21.16
C MET A 46 -5.11 -25.42 19.83
N GLY A 47 -5.61 -25.91 18.70
CA GLY A 47 -5.04 -25.63 17.37
C GLY A 47 -5.25 -24.18 16.95
N GLY A 48 -6.42 -23.61 17.27
CA GLY A 48 -6.72 -22.20 17.05
C GLY A 48 -5.86 -21.26 17.90
N VAL A 49 -5.67 -21.59 19.17
CA VAL A 49 -4.85 -20.78 20.10
C VAL A 49 -3.37 -20.81 19.71
N LEU A 50 -2.82 -21.98 19.34
CA LEU A 50 -1.44 -22.11 18.90
C LEU A 50 -1.20 -21.40 17.55
N GLY A 51 -2.16 -21.49 16.62
CA GLY A 51 -2.10 -20.78 15.34
C GLY A 51 -2.16 -19.26 15.54
N ALA A 52 -3.08 -18.79 16.36
CA ALA A 52 -3.17 -17.36 16.72
C ALA A 52 -1.90 -16.88 17.46
N GLY A 53 -1.36 -17.71 18.37
CA GLY A 53 -0.11 -17.41 19.07
C GLY A 53 1.09 -17.26 18.13
N ARG A 54 1.21 -18.14 17.12
CA ARG A 54 2.26 -18.02 16.09
C ARG A 54 2.10 -16.75 15.25
N LEU A 55 0.90 -16.47 14.77
CA LEU A 55 0.63 -15.25 14.01
C LEU A 55 0.96 -13.98 14.81
N LEU A 56 0.63 -13.96 16.09
CA LEU A 56 0.97 -12.85 16.97
C LEU A 56 2.49 -12.71 17.16
N LEU A 57 3.21 -13.81 17.39
CA LEU A 57 4.66 -13.81 17.53
C LEU A 57 5.35 -13.39 16.24
N ASP A 58 4.93 -13.90 15.09
CA ASP A 58 5.48 -13.52 13.78
C ASP A 58 5.25 -12.04 13.49
N THR A 59 4.04 -11.56 13.77
CA THR A 59 3.70 -10.13 13.60
C THR A 59 4.52 -9.26 14.54
N LEU A 60 4.60 -9.61 15.82
CA LEU A 60 5.36 -8.87 16.82
C LEU A 60 6.86 -8.84 16.48
N THR A 61 7.41 -9.97 16.06
CA THR A 61 8.81 -10.07 15.62
C THR A 61 9.05 -9.16 14.40
N SER A 62 8.19 -9.23 13.40
CA SER A 62 8.29 -8.39 12.20
C SER A 62 8.21 -6.91 12.54
N VAL A 63 7.26 -6.50 13.37
CA VAL A 63 7.12 -5.11 13.83
C VAL A 63 8.35 -4.67 14.61
N THR A 64 8.89 -5.53 15.51
CA THR A 64 10.08 -5.22 16.29
C THR A 64 11.30 -5.04 15.39
N VAL A 65 11.50 -5.93 14.41
CA VAL A 65 12.62 -5.83 13.46
C VAL A 65 12.51 -4.55 12.64
N VAL A 66 11.33 -4.28 12.07
CA VAL A 66 11.10 -3.06 11.27
C VAL A 66 11.31 -1.81 12.12
N ALA A 67 10.75 -1.76 13.33
CA ALA A 67 10.93 -0.61 14.24
C ALA A 67 12.41 -0.41 14.61
N THR A 68 13.12 -1.49 14.94
CA THR A 68 14.54 -1.44 15.28
C THR A 68 15.38 -0.92 14.11
N VAL A 69 15.19 -1.49 12.92
CA VAL A 69 15.93 -1.05 11.72
C VAL A 69 15.60 0.42 11.39
N THR A 70 14.34 0.81 11.50
CA THR A 70 13.92 2.20 11.27
C THR A 70 14.60 3.16 12.26
N LEU A 71 14.62 2.83 13.56
CA LEU A 71 15.28 3.64 14.57
C LEU A 71 16.79 3.76 14.32
N TYR A 72 17.46 2.66 13.96
CA TYR A 72 18.87 2.69 13.58
C TYR A 72 19.14 3.54 12.35
N LEU A 73 18.31 3.41 11.31
CA LEU A 73 18.44 4.25 10.12
C LEU A 73 18.19 5.73 10.44
N MET A 74 17.20 6.05 11.29
CA MET A 74 16.95 7.43 11.69
C MET A 74 18.12 8.01 12.50
N ALA A 75 18.65 7.24 13.45
CA ALA A 75 19.79 7.68 14.26
C ALA A 75 21.07 7.85 13.43
N GLY A 76 21.32 6.94 12.47
CA GLY A 76 22.48 6.97 11.59
C GLY A 76 22.33 7.83 10.34
N MET A 77 21.16 8.45 10.10
CA MET A 77 20.88 9.23 8.89
C MET A 77 21.92 10.35 8.63
N PRO A 78 22.38 11.13 9.63
CA PRO A 78 23.42 12.14 9.41
C PRO A 78 24.71 11.56 8.86
N ASP A 79 25.16 10.44 9.43
CA ASP A 79 26.41 9.78 9.03
C ASP A 79 26.29 9.17 7.63
N ILE A 80 25.14 8.57 7.33
CA ILE A 80 24.84 8.01 6.01
C ILE A 80 24.85 9.12 4.95
N LYS A 81 24.22 10.26 5.20
CA LYS A 81 24.24 11.40 4.30
C LYS A 81 25.68 11.89 4.07
N GLU A 82 26.43 12.11 5.14
CA GLU A 82 27.81 12.61 5.04
C GLU A 82 28.70 11.61 4.28
N PHE A 83 28.52 10.31 4.49
CA PHE A 83 29.21 9.28 3.71
C PHE A 83 28.84 9.37 2.22
N CYS A 84 27.58 9.51 1.88
CA CYS A 84 27.13 9.64 0.49
C CYS A 84 27.69 10.90 -0.17
N TYR A 85 27.80 12.01 0.55
CA TYR A 85 28.37 13.26 0.00
C TYR A 85 29.84 13.17 -0.33
N ARG A 86 30.60 12.20 0.21
CA ARG A 86 32.01 11.97 -0.15
C ARG A 86 32.17 11.53 -1.60
N PHE A 87 31.15 10.89 -2.19
CA PHE A 87 31.17 10.51 -3.60
C PHE A 87 30.86 11.69 -4.54
N VAL A 88 30.39 12.81 -4.01
CA VAL A 88 30.09 14.01 -4.80
C VAL A 88 31.32 14.92 -4.86
N LYS A 89 31.63 15.44 -6.07
CA LYS A 89 32.72 16.39 -6.27
C LYS A 89 32.56 17.62 -5.36
N GLY A 90 33.62 18.06 -4.71
CA GLY A 90 33.60 19.09 -3.67
C GLY A 90 32.85 20.36 -4.06
N SER A 91 32.99 20.83 -5.30
CA SER A 91 32.29 22.04 -5.82
C SER A 91 30.76 21.88 -5.95
N ARG A 92 30.21 20.69 -5.84
CA ARG A 92 28.79 20.40 -5.94
C ARG A 92 28.17 19.82 -4.66
N ARG A 93 28.96 19.68 -3.60
CA ARG A 93 28.51 19.07 -2.33
C ARG A 93 27.38 19.86 -1.67
N ASP A 94 27.51 21.18 -1.63
CA ASP A 94 26.50 22.03 -0.99
C ASP A 94 25.18 21.94 -1.73
N ARG A 95 25.22 21.93 -3.06
CA ARG A 95 24.01 21.72 -3.87
C ARG A 95 23.41 20.31 -3.69
N ALA A 96 24.24 19.28 -3.57
CA ALA A 96 23.79 17.93 -3.30
C ALA A 96 23.14 17.80 -1.91
N ARG A 97 23.64 18.52 -0.90
CA ARG A 97 23.02 18.59 0.43
C ARG A 97 21.66 19.23 0.37
N GLU A 98 21.56 20.41 -0.25
CA GLU A 98 20.30 21.14 -0.43
C GLU A 98 19.25 20.27 -1.14
N LEU A 99 19.60 19.64 -2.24
CA LEU A 99 18.73 18.76 -3.01
C LEU A 99 18.28 17.53 -2.19
N THR A 100 19.19 16.92 -1.43
CA THR A 100 18.86 15.79 -0.56
C THR A 100 17.87 16.19 0.52
N GLU A 101 18.08 17.33 1.18
CA GLU A 101 17.15 17.82 2.21
C GLU A 101 15.78 18.18 1.61
N GLU A 102 15.75 18.73 0.41
CA GLU A 102 14.51 19.00 -0.30
C GLU A 102 13.75 17.72 -0.64
N ILE A 103 14.42 16.70 -1.19
CA ILE A 103 13.83 15.37 -1.49
C ILE A 103 13.26 14.76 -0.22
N LEU A 104 14.04 14.70 0.86
CA LEU A 104 13.61 14.10 2.12
C LEU A 104 12.42 14.86 2.73
N THR A 105 12.45 16.18 2.69
CA THR A 105 11.37 17.01 3.22
C THR A 105 10.08 16.82 2.42
N ARG A 106 10.15 16.85 1.10
CA ARG A 106 8.99 16.65 0.22
C ARG A 106 8.42 15.24 0.37
N THR A 107 9.29 14.22 0.38
CA THR A 107 8.90 12.82 0.61
C THR A 107 8.22 12.64 1.96
N GLY A 108 8.80 13.19 3.03
CA GLY A 108 8.21 13.11 4.37
C GLY A 108 6.84 13.78 4.46
N ARG A 109 6.68 14.96 3.87
CA ARG A 109 5.38 15.65 3.82
C ARG A 109 4.34 14.87 3.02
N TYR A 110 4.74 14.28 1.89
CA TYR A 110 3.86 13.41 1.11
C TYR A 110 3.40 12.20 1.93
N MET A 111 4.33 11.49 2.59
CA MET A 111 4.02 10.33 3.40
C MET A 111 3.07 10.65 4.56
N LEU A 112 3.30 11.78 5.25
CA LEU A 112 2.40 12.25 6.30
C LEU A 112 1.02 12.61 5.75
N GLY A 113 0.97 13.34 4.63
CA GLY A 113 -0.30 13.67 3.97
C GLY A 113 -1.08 12.42 3.58
N ASN A 114 -0.42 11.46 2.95
CA ASN A 114 -1.03 10.19 2.54
C ASN A 114 -1.55 9.40 3.76
N LEU A 115 -0.76 9.31 4.83
CA LEU A 115 -1.18 8.62 6.06
C LEU A 115 -2.42 9.27 6.69
N VAL A 116 -2.46 10.60 6.74
CA VAL A 116 -3.63 11.34 7.25
C VAL A 116 -4.85 11.09 6.37
N THR A 117 -4.71 11.15 5.05
CA THR A 117 -5.81 10.90 4.11
C THR A 117 -6.35 9.49 4.27
N SER A 118 -5.47 8.49 4.31
CA SER A 118 -5.84 7.09 4.50
C SER A 118 -6.52 6.83 5.86
N ALA A 119 -6.06 7.50 6.92
CA ALA A 119 -6.72 7.42 8.23
C ALA A 119 -8.14 8.02 8.19
N ILE A 120 -8.33 9.14 7.50
CA ILE A 120 -9.65 9.76 7.30
C ILE A 120 -10.56 8.82 6.50
N ALA A 121 -10.06 8.23 5.40
CA ALA A 121 -10.83 7.29 4.57
C ALA A 121 -11.27 6.06 5.38
N GLY A 122 -10.36 5.48 6.16
CA GLY A 122 -10.68 4.34 7.02
C GLY A 122 -11.70 4.68 8.11
N LEU A 123 -11.53 5.83 8.78
CA LEU A 123 -12.47 6.29 9.81
C LEU A 123 -13.85 6.58 9.22
N ALA A 124 -13.91 7.29 8.10
CA ALA A 124 -15.16 7.58 7.40
C ALA A 124 -15.88 6.29 6.99
N THR A 125 -15.14 5.30 6.48
CA THR A 125 -15.68 3.97 6.16
C THR A 125 -16.23 3.26 7.40
N ALA A 126 -15.47 3.23 8.51
CA ALA A 126 -15.92 2.59 9.74
C ALA A 126 -17.20 3.23 10.28
N VAL A 127 -17.27 4.56 10.31
CA VAL A 127 -18.45 5.32 10.75
C VAL A 127 -19.64 5.05 9.83
N TRP A 128 -19.44 5.10 8.51
CA TRP A 128 -20.49 4.80 7.53
C TRP A 128 -21.02 3.38 7.71
N CYS A 129 -20.16 2.38 7.72
CA CYS A 129 -20.55 0.97 7.88
C CYS A 129 -21.32 0.73 9.18
N ALA A 130 -20.88 1.34 10.28
CA ALA A 130 -21.59 1.27 11.56
C ALA A 130 -22.98 1.92 11.49
N ALA A 131 -23.11 3.07 10.82
CA ALA A 131 -24.37 3.79 10.69
C ALA A 131 -25.41 3.05 9.84
N VAL A 132 -24.97 2.36 8.76
CA VAL A 132 -25.87 1.62 7.86
C VAL A 132 -26.00 0.13 8.20
N GLY A 133 -25.40 -0.33 9.31
CA GLY A 133 -25.52 -1.70 9.81
C GLY A 133 -24.70 -2.74 9.02
N VAL A 134 -23.66 -2.33 8.29
CA VAL A 134 -22.74 -3.25 7.63
C VAL A 134 -21.86 -3.96 8.67
N PRO A 135 -21.80 -5.31 8.66
CA PRO A 135 -21.01 -6.05 9.65
C PRO A 135 -19.51 -5.75 9.53
N TYR A 136 -18.80 -5.94 10.64
CA TYR A 136 -17.35 -5.74 10.71
C TYR A 136 -16.87 -4.31 10.36
N ALA A 137 -17.63 -3.29 10.70
CA ALA A 137 -17.38 -1.89 10.37
C ALA A 137 -15.94 -1.43 10.69
N ALA A 138 -15.42 -1.77 11.87
CA ALA A 138 -14.04 -1.43 12.26
C ALA A 138 -12.99 -2.13 11.39
N ALA A 139 -13.19 -3.42 11.09
CA ALA A 139 -12.26 -4.19 10.25
C ALA A 139 -12.26 -3.67 8.80
N LEU A 140 -13.44 -3.31 8.27
CA LEU A 140 -13.55 -2.69 6.94
C LEU A 140 -12.89 -1.31 6.91
N GLY A 141 -13.02 -0.52 7.97
CA GLY A 141 -12.34 0.77 8.09
C GLY A 141 -10.82 0.63 8.10
N VAL A 142 -10.28 -0.31 8.87
CA VAL A 142 -8.83 -0.62 8.88
C VAL A 142 -8.38 -1.14 7.52
N PHE A 143 -9.14 -2.04 6.90
CA PHE A 143 -8.86 -2.53 5.56
C PHE A 143 -8.76 -1.39 4.54
N VAL A 144 -9.73 -0.48 4.55
CA VAL A 144 -9.73 0.67 3.63
C VAL A 144 -8.57 1.61 3.93
N ALA A 145 -8.27 1.90 5.19
CA ALA A 145 -7.11 2.72 5.56
C ALA A 145 -5.80 2.13 5.03
N LEU A 146 -5.61 0.82 5.13
CA LEU A 146 -4.42 0.13 4.61
C LEU A 146 -4.37 0.13 3.09
N MET A 147 -5.50 -0.12 2.43
CA MET A 147 -5.56 -0.09 0.95
C MET A 147 -5.31 1.31 0.41
N ASP A 148 -5.87 2.33 1.05
CA ASP A 148 -5.79 3.72 0.63
C ASP A 148 -4.37 4.32 0.72
N LEU A 149 -3.44 3.65 1.43
CA LEU A 149 -2.02 3.99 1.38
C LEU A 149 -1.44 3.90 -0.04
N VAL A 150 -2.05 3.08 -0.92
CA VAL A 150 -1.69 3.03 -2.34
C VAL A 150 -2.60 4.00 -3.11
N PRO A 151 -2.08 5.13 -3.60
CA PRO A 151 -2.90 6.17 -4.23
C PRO A 151 -3.71 5.63 -5.41
N ILE A 152 -4.94 6.14 -5.57
CA ILE A 152 -5.87 5.81 -6.66
C ILE A 152 -6.40 4.38 -6.60
N VAL A 153 -5.52 3.38 -6.40
CA VAL A 153 -5.88 1.96 -6.38
C VAL A 153 -6.62 1.60 -5.11
N GLY A 154 -6.14 2.10 -3.97
CA GLY A 154 -6.64 1.72 -2.65
C GLY A 154 -8.10 2.10 -2.41
N SER A 155 -8.45 3.36 -2.65
CA SER A 155 -9.83 3.85 -2.49
C SER A 155 -10.81 3.15 -3.45
N THR A 156 -10.37 2.83 -4.67
CA THR A 156 -11.18 2.10 -5.64
C THR A 156 -11.45 0.66 -5.19
N ILE A 157 -10.41 -0.08 -4.81
CA ILE A 157 -10.55 -1.45 -4.30
C ILE A 157 -11.36 -1.45 -2.99
N GLY A 158 -11.04 -0.54 -2.08
CA GLY A 158 -11.75 -0.37 -0.82
C GLY A 158 -13.24 -0.17 -1.04
N GLY A 159 -13.61 0.77 -1.93
CA GLY A 159 -15.00 1.06 -2.28
C GLY A 159 -15.74 -0.13 -2.87
N ILE A 160 -15.10 -0.87 -3.78
CA ILE A 160 -15.69 -2.08 -4.37
C ILE A 160 -15.92 -3.15 -3.30
N VAL A 161 -14.90 -3.46 -2.50
CA VAL A 161 -14.99 -4.52 -1.48
C VAL A 161 -16.04 -4.19 -0.43
N VAL A 162 -16.06 -2.96 0.09
CA VAL A 162 -17.04 -2.57 1.11
C VAL A 162 -18.46 -2.54 0.54
N SER A 163 -18.64 -2.10 -0.71
CA SER A 163 -19.94 -2.15 -1.38
C SER A 163 -20.44 -3.57 -1.60
N LEU A 164 -19.55 -4.51 -1.94
CA LEU A 164 -19.88 -5.93 -2.05
C LEU A 164 -20.24 -6.55 -0.69
N VAL A 165 -19.53 -6.20 0.39
CA VAL A 165 -19.90 -6.64 1.74
C VAL A 165 -21.26 -6.06 2.15
N ALA A 166 -21.54 -4.83 1.78
CA ALA A 166 -22.83 -4.19 2.04
C ALA A 166 -24.03 -4.88 1.35
N LEU A 167 -23.79 -5.62 0.24
CA LEU A 167 -24.80 -6.47 -0.39
C LEU A 167 -25.30 -7.60 0.53
N ALA A 168 -24.47 -8.06 1.45
CA ALA A 168 -24.89 -9.07 2.44
C ALA A 168 -25.97 -8.54 3.42
N VAL A 169 -26.08 -7.21 3.56
CA VAL A 169 -27.14 -6.57 4.35
C VAL A 169 -28.39 -6.37 3.51
N SER A 170 -28.29 -5.63 2.43
CA SER A 170 -29.38 -5.44 1.46
C SER A 170 -28.89 -4.69 0.22
N TRP A 171 -29.63 -4.83 -0.89
CA TRP A 171 -29.37 -4.10 -2.12
C TRP A 171 -29.41 -2.56 -1.95
N PRO A 172 -30.39 -1.94 -1.23
CA PRO A 172 -30.38 -0.50 -0.99
C PRO A 172 -29.15 -0.02 -0.21
N VAL A 173 -28.69 -0.79 0.78
CA VAL A 173 -27.48 -0.47 1.57
C VAL A 173 -26.24 -0.52 0.70
N ALA A 174 -26.13 -1.48 -0.20
CA ALA A 174 -25.03 -1.56 -1.15
C ALA A 174 -24.98 -0.36 -2.09
N LEU A 175 -26.14 0.05 -2.65
CA LEU A 175 -26.23 1.24 -3.49
C LEU A 175 -25.88 2.53 -2.72
N ALA A 176 -26.38 2.66 -1.50
CA ALA A 176 -26.05 3.80 -0.64
C ALA A 176 -24.54 3.84 -0.32
N THR A 177 -23.92 2.67 -0.09
CA THR A 177 -22.49 2.55 0.15
C THR A 177 -21.67 2.91 -1.10
N ALA A 178 -22.07 2.45 -2.27
CA ALA A 178 -21.44 2.86 -3.53
C ALA A 178 -21.56 4.37 -3.75
N GLY A 179 -22.74 4.96 -3.49
CA GLY A 179 -22.95 6.40 -3.53
C GLY A 179 -22.10 7.17 -2.54
N PHE A 180 -21.96 6.64 -1.30
CA PHE A 180 -21.05 7.19 -0.29
C PHE A 180 -19.60 7.23 -0.82
N TYR A 181 -19.10 6.14 -1.42
CA TYR A 181 -17.72 6.12 -1.93
C TYR A 181 -17.52 7.08 -3.12
N ILE A 182 -18.50 7.24 -3.99
CA ILE A 182 -18.44 8.25 -5.06
C ILE A 182 -18.38 9.65 -4.44
N GLY A 183 -19.24 9.96 -3.48
CA GLY A 183 -19.24 11.25 -2.79
C GLY A 183 -17.97 11.49 -1.97
N PHE A 184 -17.50 10.45 -1.26
CA PHE A 184 -16.26 10.52 -0.48
C PHE A 184 -15.05 10.75 -1.39
N ARG A 185 -14.98 10.10 -2.56
CA ARG A 185 -13.95 10.30 -3.56
C ARG A 185 -13.89 11.75 -4.05
N LEU A 186 -15.04 12.34 -4.34
CA LEU A 186 -15.11 13.76 -4.71
C LEU A 186 -14.65 14.66 -3.56
N LEU A 187 -15.07 14.36 -2.33
CA LEU A 187 -14.61 15.08 -1.15
C LEU A 187 -13.09 14.97 -0.95
N GLU A 188 -12.54 13.78 -1.14
CA GLU A 188 -11.11 13.49 -1.06
C GLU A 188 -10.34 14.30 -2.10
N ASP A 189 -10.71 14.23 -3.38
CA ASP A 189 -10.02 14.88 -4.48
C ASP A 189 -10.10 16.42 -4.42
N TYR A 190 -11.25 16.98 -4.00
CA TYR A 190 -11.47 18.43 -4.01
C TYR A 190 -11.24 19.13 -2.67
N LEU A 191 -11.37 18.43 -1.55
CA LEU A 191 -11.28 19.04 -0.22
C LEU A 191 -10.11 18.53 0.61
N ILE A 192 -9.94 17.21 0.72
CA ILE A 192 -8.98 16.60 1.62
C ILE A 192 -7.57 16.71 1.01
N MET A 193 -7.41 16.22 -0.21
CA MET A 193 -6.13 16.18 -0.89
C MET A 193 -5.48 17.55 -1.06
N PRO A 194 -6.17 18.63 -1.49
CA PRO A 194 -5.55 19.96 -1.55
C PRO A 194 -5.11 20.51 -0.20
N ARG A 195 -5.77 20.09 0.90
CA ARG A 195 -5.40 20.55 2.25
C ARG A 195 -4.26 19.76 2.85
N THR A 196 -4.25 18.44 2.67
CA THR A 196 -3.21 17.54 3.22
C THR A 196 -1.92 17.60 2.41
N MET A 197 -2.05 17.78 1.10
CA MET A 197 -0.92 17.78 0.16
C MET A 197 -0.41 19.18 -0.24
N LYS A 198 -0.95 20.26 0.35
CA LYS A 198 -0.64 21.66 0.00
C LYS A 198 0.86 21.99 -0.03
N PHE A 199 1.67 21.22 0.68
CA PHE A 199 3.12 21.42 0.80
C PHE A 199 3.94 20.21 0.35
N ALA A 200 3.27 19.17 -0.19
CA ALA A 200 3.96 17.93 -0.44
C ALA A 200 4.61 17.91 -1.83
N VAL A 201 3.89 17.85 -2.91
CA VAL A 201 4.51 17.81 -4.25
C VAL A 201 3.46 17.99 -5.34
N ASP A 202 3.80 18.82 -6.33
CA ASP A 202 3.03 18.95 -7.56
C ASP A 202 3.49 17.87 -8.55
N VAL A 203 3.03 16.62 -8.34
CA VAL A 203 3.27 15.53 -9.30
C VAL A 203 2.06 15.39 -10.20
N HIS A 204 2.30 15.45 -11.50
CA HIS A 204 1.24 15.25 -12.48
C HIS A 204 0.57 13.88 -12.26
N PRO A 205 -0.78 13.77 -12.25
CA PRO A 205 -1.49 12.52 -11.98
C PRO A 205 -1.04 11.33 -12.85
N PHE A 206 -0.67 11.60 -14.09
CA PHE A 206 -0.14 10.59 -15.02
C PHE A 206 1.17 9.96 -14.49
N VAL A 207 2.08 10.80 -13.95
CA VAL A 207 3.37 10.32 -13.38
C VAL A 207 3.09 9.45 -12.16
N THR A 208 2.14 9.83 -11.33
CA THR A 208 1.71 9.04 -10.17
C THR A 208 1.20 7.65 -10.60
N ILE A 209 0.32 7.58 -11.59
CA ILE A 209 -0.22 6.32 -12.10
C ILE A 209 0.90 5.43 -12.64
N VAL A 210 1.75 5.97 -13.51
CA VAL A 210 2.88 5.22 -14.09
C VAL A 210 3.84 4.74 -13.00
N ALA A 211 4.19 5.59 -12.04
CA ALA A 211 5.07 5.23 -10.95
C ALA A 211 4.48 4.09 -10.11
N VAL A 212 3.19 4.17 -9.74
CA VAL A 212 2.50 3.12 -8.96
C VAL A 212 2.43 1.80 -9.73
N LEU A 213 2.15 1.83 -11.04
CA LEU A 213 2.15 0.63 -11.88
C LEU A 213 3.53 -0.01 -11.99
N VAL A 214 4.56 0.79 -12.25
CA VAL A 214 5.95 0.29 -12.34
C VAL A 214 6.44 -0.19 -10.98
N GLY A 215 6.25 0.59 -9.92
CA GLY A 215 6.63 0.20 -8.56
C GLY A 215 5.92 -1.08 -8.11
N GLY A 216 4.61 -1.16 -8.39
CA GLY A 216 3.80 -2.33 -8.10
C GLY A 216 4.26 -3.58 -8.87
N ALA A 217 4.63 -3.44 -10.14
CA ALA A 217 5.16 -4.54 -10.95
C ALA A 217 6.53 -5.03 -10.47
N LEU A 218 7.38 -4.14 -9.96
CA LEU A 218 8.75 -4.47 -9.52
C LEU A 218 8.80 -5.07 -8.11
N LEU A 219 8.09 -4.48 -7.15
CA LEU A 219 8.19 -4.79 -5.72
C LEU A 219 6.82 -5.06 -5.06
N GLY A 220 5.76 -5.25 -5.83
CA GLY A 220 4.42 -5.47 -5.32
C GLY A 220 3.88 -4.27 -4.54
N ILE A 221 3.15 -4.52 -3.46
CA ILE A 221 2.50 -3.48 -2.64
C ILE A 221 3.53 -2.49 -2.08
N VAL A 222 4.69 -2.97 -1.64
CA VAL A 222 5.76 -2.11 -1.11
C VAL A 222 6.26 -1.15 -2.18
N GLY A 223 6.45 -1.64 -3.42
CA GLY A 223 6.84 -0.82 -4.55
C GLY A 223 5.78 0.23 -4.91
N ALA A 224 4.51 -0.12 -4.86
CA ALA A 224 3.42 0.83 -5.10
C ALA A 224 3.36 1.94 -4.03
N LEU A 225 3.62 1.61 -2.77
CA LEU A 225 3.68 2.58 -1.66
C LEU A 225 4.83 3.59 -1.81
N VAL A 226 6.00 3.12 -2.24
CA VAL A 226 7.20 3.96 -2.38
C VAL A 226 7.28 4.64 -3.75
N ALA A 227 6.42 4.27 -4.69
CA ALA A 227 6.47 4.73 -6.06
C ALA A 227 6.39 6.26 -6.21
N VAL A 228 5.46 6.90 -5.50
CA VAL A 228 5.29 8.36 -5.59
C VAL A 228 6.47 9.11 -4.99
N PRO A 229 6.95 8.80 -3.77
CA PRO A 229 8.21 9.36 -3.27
C PRO A 229 9.40 9.19 -4.20
N ALA A 230 9.52 8.00 -4.81
CA ALA A 230 10.60 7.73 -5.76
C ALA A 230 10.46 8.59 -7.04
N ALA A 231 9.24 8.76 -7.56
CA ALA A 231 8.98 9.61 -8.71
C ALA A 231 9.29 11.09 -8.43
N VAL A 232 8.96 11.57 -7.24
CA VAL A 232 9.30 12.92 -6.76
C VAL A 232 10.82 13.12 -6.73
N ALA A 233 11.53 12.19 -6.09
CA ALA A 233 12.99 12.25 -6.01
C ALA A 233 13.62 12.23 -7.40
N LEU A 234 13.13 11.35 -8.28
CA LEU A 234 13.59 11.25 -9.66
C LEU A 234 13.31 12.54 -10.44
N GLY A 235 12.12 13.13 -10.29
CA GLY A 235 11.76 14.42 -10.92
C GLY A 235 12.74 15.53 -10.53
N LEU A 236 12.99 15.72 -9.23
CA LEU A 236 13.94 16.72 -8.74
C LEU A 236 15.38 16.48 -9.27
N LEU A 237 15.79 15.21 -9.36
CA LEU A 237 17.08 14.86 -9.95
C LEU A 237 17.14 15.17 -11.44
N LEU A 238 16.08 14.93 -12.19
CA LEU A 238 15.99 15.25 -13.62
C LEU A 238 16.01 16.78 -13.84
N ASP A 239 15.26 17.52 -13.04
CA ASP A 239 15.23 18.99 -13.09
C ASP A 239 16.62 19.59 -12.83
N GLU A 240 17.38 19.01 -11.93
CA GLU A 240 18.71 19.53 -11.57
C GLU A 240 19.81 19.10 -12.56
N PHE A 241 19.79 17.86 -13.02
CA PHE A 241 20.91 17.29 -13.77
C PHE A 241 20.66 17.14 -15.26
N VAL A 242 19.44 17.02 -15.72
CA VAL A 242 19.12 16.71 -17.12
C VAL A 242 18.61 17.93 -17.88
N PHE A 243 17.60 18.60 -17.38
CA PHE A 243 16.98 19.71 -18.10
C PHE A 243 17.90 20.91 -18.35
N PRO A 244 18.78 21.32 -17.41
CA PRO A 244 19.72 22.43 -17.69
C PRO A 244 20.73 22.13 -18.81
N HIS A 245 20.96 20.86 -19.12
CA HIS A 245 21.83 20.46 -20.23
C HIS A 245 21.10 20.41 -21.55
N LEU A 246 19.78 20.21 -21.54
CA LEU A 246 18.93 20.21 -22.75
C LEU A 246 18.57 21.64 -23.18
N ASP A 247 18.35 22.54 -22.23
CA ASP A 247 18.00 23.96 -22.50
C ASP A 247 19.18 24.80 -23.02
N ARG A 248 20.40 24.28 -22.95
CA ARG A 248 21.62 24.93 -23.45
C ARG A 248 21.95 24.58 -24.91
N ARG A 249 21.10 23.82 -25.58
CA ARG A 249 21.21 23.49 -27.01
C ARG A 249 20.18 24.26 -27.82
#